data_b0a27c44ebd9edf80e8fdda277cdbb26
#
_entry.id   b0a27c44ebd9edf80e8fdda277cdbb26
#
_cell.length_a   1.000
_cell.length_b   1.000
_cell.length_c   1.000
_cell.angle_alpha   90.00
_cell.angle_beta   90.00
_cell.angle_gamma   90.00
#
_symmetry.space_group_name_H-M   'P 1'
#
loop_
_entity.id
_entity.type
_entity.pdbx_description
1 polymer ?
#
loop_
_entity_poly.entity_id
_entity_poly.type
_entity_poly.pdbx_seq_one_letter_code
_entity_poly.pdbx_strand_id
1 'polypeptide(L)'
;RLVLRVARERAAELHGFAGSTLHVAGHEITLGEPQLRELLPHTTLYAYFVDAGEADEAGFLDAVGAELQQLDVSCHRVCGREQEWRGPQRALHGYSLMLHGLRAAAALRVLEHGLGAHRLMGCGVFVPHKSAAAVGD
;
A
#
# COMPACT_ATOMS: atom_id res chain seq x y z
N ARG A 1 0.17 5.54 -15.26
CA ARG A 1 1.29 4.72 -14.81
C ARG A 1 0.79 3.57 -13.96
N LEU A 2 1.14 2.33 -14.30
CA LEU A 2 0.86 1.15 -13.50
C LEU A 2 2.10 0.84 -12.63
N VAL A 3 1.90 0.61 -11.34
CA VAL A 3 2.94 0.21 -10.40
C VAL A 3 2.55 -1.13 -9.79
N LEU A 4 3.46 -2.09 -9.86
CA LEU A 4 3.28 -3.44 -9.31
C LEU A 4 4.35 -3.72 -8.27
N ARG A 5 3.99 -4.45 -7.22
CA ARG A 5 4.94 -5.05 -6.29
C ARG A 5 5.00 -6.54 -6.52
N VAL A 6 6.17 -7.03 -6.77
CA VAL A 6 6.41 -8.44 -7.05
C VAL A 6 7.63 -8.93 -6.28
N ALA A 7 7.68 -10.22 -6.01
CA ALA A 7 8.88 -10.84 -5.47
C ALA A 7 10.06 -10.68 -6.44
N ARG A 8 11.27 -10.51 -5.91
CA ARG A 8 12.47 -10.24 -6.72
C ARG A 8 12.69 -11.30 -7.80
N GLU A 9 12.52 -12.57 -7.43
CA GLU A 9 12.68 -13.71 -8.33
C GLU A 9 11.66 -13.74 -9.48
N ARG A 10 10.55 -13.03 -9.33
CA ARG A 10 9.51 -12.93 -10.37
C ARG A 10 9.59 -11.64 -11.20
N ALA A 11 10.49 -10.74 -10.85
CA ALA A 11 10.58 -9.43 -11.51
C ALA A 11 10.85 -9.54 -13.02
N ALA A 12 11.65 -10.53 -13.43
CA ALA A 12 11.95 -10.77 -14.85
C ALA A 12 10.71 -11.14 -15.69
N GLU A 13 9.69 -11.75 -15.07
CA GLU A 13 8.45 -12.13 -15.77
C GLU A 13 7.70 -10.89 -16.30
N LEU A 14 7.90 -9.73 -15.69
CA LEU A 14 7.20 -8.50 -16.07
C LEU A 14 7.56 -8.03 -17.48
N HIS A 15 8.75 -8.37 -17.98
CA HIS A 15 9.15 -8.04 -19.35
C HIS A 15 8.26 -8.72 -20.41
N GLY A 16 7.70 -9.87 -20.09
CA GLY A 16 6.74 -10.57 -20.95
C GLY A 16 5.42 -9.85 -21.17
N PHE A 17 5.11 -8.87 -20.34
CA PHE A 17 3.87 -8.06 -20.47
C PHE A 17 4.05 -6.80 -21.32
N ALA A 18 5.27 -6.46 -21.72
CA ALA A 18 5.52 -5.31 -22.60
C ALA A 18 4.76 -5.48 -23.93
N GLY A 19 4.08 -4.44 -24.36
CA GLY A 19 3.23 -4.46 -25.55
C GLY A 19 1.80 -5.03 -25.33
N SER A 20 1.52 -5.60 -24.15
CA SER A 20 0.18 -6.09 -23.82
C SER A 20 -0.78 -4.93 -23.61
N THR A 21 -2.04 -5.16 -23.96
CA THR A 21 -3.12 -4.21 -23.79
C THR A 21 -4.02 -4.61 -22.62
N LEU A 22 -4.30 -3.66 -21.75
CA LEU A 22 -5.25 -3.80 -20.65
C LEU A 22 -6.46 -2.87 -20.89
N HIS A 23 -7.63 -3.35 -20.49
CA HIS A 23 -8.83 -2.53 -20.47
C HIS A 23 -9.18 -2.17 -19.02
N VAL A 24 -9.10 -0.90 -18.68
CA VAL A 24 -9.36 -0.40 -17.33
C VAL A 24 -10.37 0.73 -17.40
N ALA A 25 -11.50 0.57 -16.71
CA ALA A 25 -12.59 1.55 -16.64
C ALA A 25 -13.03 2.09 -18.03
N GLY A 26 -13.12 1.19 -19.02
CA GLY A 26 -13.51 1.56 -20.39
C GLY A 26 -12.37 2.16 -21.24
N HIS A 27 -11.18 2.25 -20.70
CA HIS A 27 -10.01 2.75 -21.42
C HIS A 27 -9.04 1.62 -21.76
N GLU A 28 -8.46 1.71 -22.94
CA GLU A 28 -7.40 0.81 -23.39
C GLU A 28 -6.02 1.38 -23.00
N ILE A 29 -5.22 0.56 -22.34
CA ILE A 29 -3.88 0.93 -21.87
C ILE A 29 -2.89 -0.08 -22.43
N THR A 30 -1.90 0.40 -23.20
CA THR A 30 -0.79 -0.44 -23.65
C THR A 30 0.37 -0.34 -22.68
N LEU A 31 0.86 -1.49 -22.21
CA LEU A 31 2.00 -1.57 -21.29
C LEU A 31 3.31 -1.37 -22.06
N GLY A 32 4.13 -0.46 -21.57
CA GLY A 32 5.51 -0.30 -22.04
C GLY A 32 6.47 -1.23 -21.33
N GLU A 33 7.76 -1.06 -21.60
CA GLU A 33 8.81 -1.79 -20.90
C GLU A 33 8.82 -1.49 -19.40
N PRO A 34 8.90 -2.51 -18.54
CA PRO A 34 8.92 -2.31 -17.10
C PRO A 34 10.25 -1.68 -16.65
N GLN A 35 10.13 -0.78 -15.67
CA GLN A 35 11.29 -0.27 -14.94
C GLN A 35 11.30 -0.87 -13.54
N LEU A 36 12.31 -1.66 -13.25
CA LEU A 36 12.47 -2.31 -11.95
C LEU A 36 13.12 -1.35 -10.96
N ARG A 37 12.58 -1.30 -9.75
CA ARG A 37 13.14 -0.54 -8.64
C ARG A 37 13.08 -1.38 -7.39
N GLU A 38 14.13 -1.34 -6.59
CA GLU A 38 14.13 -1.95 -5.28
C GLU A 38 13.36 -1.10 -4.28
N LEU A 39 12.73 -1.78 -3.31
CA LEU A 39 12.13 -1.11 -2.17
C LEU A 39 13.24 -0.58 -1.26
N LEU A 40 13.17 0.69 -0.92
CA LEU A 40 14.09 1.33 0.01
C LEU A 40 13.36 1.67 1.31
N PRO A 41 14.03 1.54 2.47
CA PRO A 41 13.43 1.89 3.75
C PRO A 41 13.23 3.40 3.87
N HIS A 42 12.10 3.79 4.45
CA HIS A 42 11.77 5.17 4.79
C HIS A 42 11.19 5.24 6.19
N THR A 43 11.45 6.31 6.90
CA THR A 43 10.93 6.51 8.26
C THR A 43 9.43 6.76 8.30
N THR A 44 8.85 7.22 7.20
CA THR A 44 7.41 7.49 7.07
C THR A 44 6.88 6.83 5.81
N LEU A 45 5.81 6.05 5.98
CA LEU A 45 5.10 5.36 4.92
C LEU A 45 3.63 5.73 4.95
N TYR A 46 3.00 5.73 3.79
CA TYR A 46 1.60 6.08 3.62
C TYR A 46 0.88 5.07 2.74
N ALA A 47 -0.32 4.67 3.15
CA ALA A 47 -1.25 3.92 2.32
C ALA A 47 -2.49 4.77 2.06
N TYR A 48 -2.85 4.92 0.81
CA TYR A 48 -4.02 5.70 0.41
C TYR A 48 -5.33 5.07 0.88
N PHE A 49 -5.34 3.75 0.99
CA PHE A 49 -6.49 2.99 1.44
C PHE A 49 -6.03 1.66 2.07
N VAL A 50 -6.48 1.42 3.29
CA VAL A 50 -6.36 0.13 3.98
C VAL A 50 -7.77 -0.35 4.28
N ASP A 51 -8.08 -1.59 3.91
CA ASP A 51 -9.40 -2.17 4.15
C ASP A 51 -9.66 -2.33 5.65
N ALA A 52 -10.76 -1.76 6.10
CA ALA A 52 -11.21 -1.84 7.49
C ALA A 52 -12.40 -2.80 7.68
N GLY A 53 -12.94 -3.35 6.58
CA GLY A 53 -14.17 -4.11 6.64
C GLY A 53 -15.31 -3.26 7.19
N GLU A 54 -15.96 -3.72 8.26
CA GLU A 54 -17.05 -3.01 8.93
C GLU A 54 -16.58 -2.25 10.19
N ALA A 55 -15.27 -2.21 10.46
CA ALA A 55 -14.73 -1.58 11.65
C ALA A 55 -14.81 -0.05 11.56
N ASP A 56 -15.10 0.58 12.70
CA ASP A 56 -14.88 2.01 12.89
C ASP A 56 -13.38 2.35 13.01
N GLU A 57 -13.05 3.61 13.16
CA GLU A 57 -11.66 4.06 13.27
C GLU A 57 -10.91 3.38 14.42
N ALA A 58 -11.53 3.23 15.59
CA ALA A 58 -10.89 2.60 16.74
C ALA A 58 -10.62 1.11 16.49
N GLY A 59 -11.59 0.38 16.00
CA GLY A 59 -11.46 -1.03 15.63
C GLY A 59 -10.44 -1.23 14.50
N PHE A 60 -10.41 -0.34 13.53
CA PHE A 60 -9.42 -0.33 12.46
C PHE A 60 -8.00 -0.16 13.01
N LEU A 61 -7.77 0.83 13.88
CA LEU A 61 -6.45 1.05 14.47
C LEU A 61 -6.01 -0.11 15.37
N ASP A 62 -6.93 -0.77 16.06
CA ASP A 62 -6.64 -1.96 16.85
C ASP A 62 -6.20 -3.13 15.93
N ALA A 63 -6.92 -3.36 14.84
CA ALA A 63 -6.57 -4.38 13.86
C ALA A 63 -5.21 -4.13 13.21
N VAL A 64 -4.94 -2.89 12.81
CA VAL A 64 -3.63 -2.46 12.28
C VAL A 64 -2.53 -2.70 13.32
N GLY A 65 -2.78 -2.35 14.58
CA GLY A 65 -1.84 -2.59 15.67
C GLY A 65 -1.48 -4.06 15.85
N ALA A 66 -2.46 -4.94 15.76
CA ALA A 66 -2.26 -6.39 15.84
C ALA A 66 -1.41 -6.93 14.67
N GLU A 67 -1.70 -6.49 13.44
CA GLU A 67 -0.91 -6.87 12.27
C GLU A 67 0.54 -6.37 12.37
N LEU A 68 0.75 -5.13 12.78
CA LEU A 68 2.09 -4.57 12.98
C LEU A 68 2.88 -5.33 14.04
N GLN A 69 2.21 -5.75 15.10
CA GLN A 69 2.83 -6.57 16.14
C GLN A 69 3.27 -7.94 15.59
N GLN A 70 2.47 -8.57 14.75
CA GLN A 70 2.83 -9.83 14.09
C GLN A 70 4.04 -9.66 13.15
N LEU A 71 4.20 -8.50 12.53
CA LEU A 71 5.34 -8.16 11.69
C LEU A 71 6.57 -7.69 12.49
N ASP A 72 6.48 -7.64 13.81
CA ASP A 72 7.53 -7.05 14.69
C ASP A 72 7.86 -5.60 14.29
N VAL A 73 6.82 -4.79 14.12
CA VAL A 73 6.93 -3.38 13.75
C VAL A 73 6.39 -2.50 14.86
N SER A 74 7.25 -1.62 15.39
CA SER A 74 6.87 -0.55 16.30
C SER A 74 6.97 0.79 15.59
N CYS A 75 5.89 1.55 15.59
CA CYS A 75 5.83 2.87 14.96
C CYS A 75 4.62 3.65 15.47
N HIS A 76 4.57 4.92 15.12
CA HIS A 76 3.38 5.74 15.31
C HIS A 76 2.42 5.54 14.14
N ARG A 77 1.12 5.54 14.44
CA ARG A 77 0.04 5.33 13.48
C ARG A 77 -0.86 6.55 13.46
N VAL A 78 -1.14 7.07 12.28
CA VAL A 78 -2.10 8.17 12.09
C VAL A 78 -3.15 7.70 11.11
N CYS A 79 -4.36 7.49 11.61
CA CYS A 79 -5.53 7.23 10.78
C CYS A 79 -5.92 8.52 10.06
N GLY A 80 -6.10 8.42 8.77
CA GLY A 80 -6.48 9.55 7.96
C GLY A 80 -7.93 9.48 7.52
N ARG A 81 -8.17 9.74 6.27
CA ARG A 81 -9.51 9.87 5.70
C ARG A 81 -10.23 8.53 5.60
N GLU A 82 -11.47 8.50 6.08
CA GLU A 82 -12.42 7.43 5.80
C GLU A 82 -12.85 7.47 4.34
N GLN A 83 -12.93 6.31 3.70
CA GLN A 83 -13.26 6.18 2.29
C GLN A 83 -14.10 4.93 2.05
N GLU A 84 -14.93 5.02 1.02
CA GLU A 84 -15.65 3.89 0.47
C GLU A 84 -15.31 3.75 -1.01
N TRP A 85 -14.80 2.59 -1.40
CA TRP A 85 -14.52 2.26 -2.79
C TRP A 85 -15.61 1.34 -3.32
N ARG A 86 -16.27 1.77 -4.37
CA ARG A 86 -17.34 1.01 -5.01
C ARG A 86 -16.87 0.41 -6.32
N GLY A 87 -16.89 -0.91 -6.38
CA GLY A 87 -16.65 -1.67 -7.59
C GLY A 87 -17.94 -2.34 -8.10
N PRO A 88 -17.86 -3.02 -9.26
CA PRO A 88 -19.03 -3.65 -9.86
C PRO A 88 -19.66 -4.76 -9.01
N GLN A 89 -18.86 -5.41 -8.16
CA GLN A 89 -19.29 -6.59 -7.41
C GLN A 89 -19.35 -6.35 -5.90
N ARG A 90 -18.67 -5.33 -5.38
CA ARG A 90 -18.63 -5.02 -3.95
C ARG A 90 -18.23 -3.59 -3.68
N ALA A 91 -18.58 -3.12 -2.50
CA ALA A 91 -18.00 -1.92 -1.90
C ALA A 91 -16.96 -2.32 -0.86
N LEU A 92 -15.88 -1.56 -0.76
CA LEU A 92 -14.86 -1.67 0.29
C LEU A 92 -14.88 -0.40 1.12
N HIS A 93 -14.82 -0.57 2.44
CA HIS A 93 -14.72 0.52 3.41
C HIS A 93 -13.35 0.48 4.08
N GLY A 94 -12.73 1.63 4.25
CA GLY A 94 -11.41 1.71 4.87
C GLY A 94 -10.95 3.13 5.11
N TYR A 95 -9.69 3.23 5.48
CA TYR A 95 -9.04 4.50 5.84
C TYR A 95 -7.70 4.64 5.14
N SER A 96 -7.28 5.87 4.90
CA SER A 96 -5.87 6.13 4.66
C SER A 96 -5.09 5.98 5.97
N LEU A 97 -3.83 5.59 5.87
CA LEU A 97 -3.01 5.31 7.05
C LEU A 97 -1.58 5.80 6.83
N MET A 98 -1.08 6.54 7.79
CA MET A 98 0.32 6.93 7.86
C MET A 98 1.01 6.18 9.00
N LEU A 99 2.18 5.63 8.71
CA LEU A 99 3.09 5.05 9.71
C LEU A 99 4.36 5.87 9.73
N HIS A 100 4.78 6.33 10.91
CA HIS A 100 6.01 7.10 11.04
C HIS A 100 6.85 6.67 12.25
N GLY A 101 8.12 7.07 12.25
CA GLY A 101 9.07 6.60 13.24
C GLY A 101 9.53 5.16 13.00
N LEU A 102 9.48 4.70 11.74
CA LEU A 102 9.88 3.36 11.35
C LEU A 102 11.40 3.22 11.30
N ARG A 103 11.91 2.13 11.86
CA ARG A 103 13.29 1.68 11.62
C ARG A 103 13.38 1.04 10.23
N ALA A 104 14.57 1.02 9.64
CA ALA A 104 14.79 0.54 8.28
C ALA A 104 14.25 -0.87 8.04
N ALA A 105 14.56 -1.84 8.90
CA ALA A 105 14.08 -3.20 8.75
C ALA A 105 12.55 -3.31 8.89
N ALA A 106 11.94 -2.55 9.79
CA ALA A 106 10.50 -2.49 9.97
C ALA A 106 9.80 -1.88 8.76
N ALA A 107 10.35 -0.79 8.21
CA ALA A 107 9.83 -0.16 6.99
C ALA A 107 9.81 -1.14 5.81
N LEU A 108 10.88 -1.90 5.62
CA LEU A 108 10.94 -2.91 4.56
C LEU A 108 9.88 -4.01 4.76
N ARG A 109 9.66 -4.49 5.98
CA ARG A 109 8.61 -5.48 6.26
C ARG A 109 7.22 -4.95 5.88
N VAL A 110 6.90 -3.71 6.23
CA VAL A 110 5.62 -3.09 5.86
C VAL A 110 5.50 -2.91 4.34
N LEU A 111 6.57 -2.46 3.68
CA LEU A 111 6.59 -2.29 2.23
C LEU A 111 6.39 -3.63 1.48
N GLU A 112 6.96 -4.71 1.99
CA GLU A 112 6.84 -6.04 1.40
C GLU A 112 5.48 -6.68 1.66
N HIS A 113 4.97 -6.60 2.89
CA HIS A 113 3.74 -7.28 3.31
C HIS A 113 2.47 -6.49 3.06
N GLY A 114 2.52 -5.15 3.20
CA GLY A 114 1.32 -4.35 3.29
C GLY A 114 0.50 -4.66 4.56
N LEU A 115 -0.66 -4.06 4.69
CA LEU A 115 -1.60 -4.29 5.79
C LEU A 115 -3.02 -4.46 5.28
N GLY A 116 -3.82 -5.24 6.00
CA GLY A 116 -5.22 -5.46 5.70
C GLY A 116 -5.48 -6.40 4.53
N ALA A 117 -6.74 -6.52 4.17
CA ALA A 117 -7.22 -7.37 3.09
C ALA A 117 -7.11 -6.69 1.72
N HIS A 118 -7.37 -7.46 0.65
CA HIS A 118 -7.48 -6.98 -0.73
C HIS A 118 -6.22 -6.29 -1.28
N ARG A 119 -5.04 -6.75 -0.86
CA ARG A 119 -3.74 -6.21 -1.33
C ARG A 119 -3.54 -6.37 -2.83
N LEU A 120 -4.05 -7.41 -3.43
CA LEU A 120 -4.00 -7.61 -4.88
C LEU A 120 -4.83 -6.57 -5.66
N MET A 121 -5.74 -5.89 -4.99
CA MET A 121 -6.51 -4.77 -5.54
C MET A 121 -5.84 -3.41 -5.28
N GLY A 122 -4.67 -3.39 -4.66
CA GLY A 122 -3.95 -2.18 -4.29
C GLY A 122 -4.29 -1.64 -2.90
N CYS A 123 -5.16 -2.30 -2.14
CA CYS A 123 -5.43 -1.92 -0.75
C CYS A 123 -4.24 -2.27 0.15
N GLY A 124 -3.97 -1.46 1.15
CA GLY A 124 -2.92 -1.71 2.14
C GLY A 124 -1.50 -1.74 1.59
N VAL A 125 -1.27 -1.17 0.42
CA VAL A 125 0.05 -1.01 -0.19
C VAL A 125 0.62 0.33 0.21
N PHE A 126 1.80 0.30 0.84
CA PHE A 126 2.46 1.50 1.36
C PHE A 126 3.46 2.06 0.36
N VAL A 127 3.56 3.38 0.36
CA VAL A 127 4.54 4.14 -0.41
C VAL A 127 5.29 5.10 0.53
N PRO A 128 6.53 5.48 0.21
CA PRO A 128 7.24 6.51 0.97
C PRO A 128 6.46 7.82 0.98
N HIS A 129 6.45 8.48 2.13
CA HIS A 129 5.83 9.78 2.30
C HIS A 129 6.82 10.77 2.91
N LYS A 130 6.74 12.03 2.50
CA LYS A 130 7.53 13.08 3.16
C LYS A 130 7.06 13.21 4.60
N SER A 131 7.99 13.23 5.53
CA SER A 131 7.70 13.40 6.95
C SER A 131 6.89 14.68 7.18
N ALA A 132 5.92 14.61 8.08
CA ALA A 132 5.18 15.79 8.55
C ALA A 132 6.11 16.86 9.16
N ALA A 133 7.28 16.47 9.65
CA ALA A 133 8.32 17.41 10.14
C ALA A 133 8.91 18.29 9.03
N ALA A 134 8.77 17.90 7.77
CA ALA A 134 9.25 18.70 6.63
C ALA A 134 8.26 19.81 6.20
N VAL A 135 7.08 19.87 6.80
CA VAL A 135 6.02 20.82 6.47
C VAL A 135 5.91 21.93 7.53
N GLY A 136 6.68 21.85 8.61
CA GLY A 136 6.63 22.76 9.76
C GLY A 136 7.75 23.80 9.82
N ASP A 137 8.57 23.87 8.79
CA ASP A 137 9.65 24.89 8.71
C ASP A 137 9.30 25.96 7.68
#